data_f453b4ced19033d14e069b5137232f23
#
_entry.id   f453b4ced19033d14e069b5137232f23
#
_cell.length_a   1.000
_cell.length_b   1.000
_cell.length_c   1.000
_cell.angle_alpha   90.00
_cell.angle_beta   90.00
_cell.angle_gamma   90.00
#
_symmetry.space_group_name_H-M   'P 1'
#
loop_
_entity.id
_entity.type
_entity.pdbx_description
1 polymer ?
#
loop_
_entity_poly.entity_id
_entity_poly.type
_entity_poly.pdbx_seq_one_letter_code
_entity_poly.pdbx_strand_id
1 'polypeptide(L)'
;MPRQQFTSQLKPGYGVKLDIWQGRYYGGDNWFHHKTNMPVGSWNMAMVEAVGYSYGANQAIRCSWCWHVSYGGIYNTGGQNAYEGMQVSGTYISSDGYVVFVGYTPSYYTGWTINAYTLNPTGNFDLQITASVQTSNSGNYY
;
A
#
# COMPACT_ATOMS: atom_id res chain seq x y z
N MET A 1 -6.27 -23.04 30.33
CA MET A 1 -6.55 -21.65 30.00
C MET A 1 -7.26 -21.58 28.65
N PRO A 2 -8.42 -20.98 28.55
CA PRO A 2 -9.11 -20.88 27.25
C PRO A 2 -8.28 -20.02 26.29
N ARG A 3 -8.24 -20.43 25.04
CA ARG A 3 -7.63 -19.62 23.98
C ARG A 3 -8.56 -18.48 23.65
N GLN A 4 -7.99 -17.30 23.56
CA GLN A 4 -8.73 -16.17 23.04
C GLN A 4 -8.92 -16.32 21.53
N GLN A 5 -10.14 -16.18 21.07
CA GLN A 5 -10.45 -16.25 19.65
C GLN A 5 -10.51 -14.84 19.06
N PHE A 6 -9.56 -14.52 18.20
CA PHE A 6 -9.52 -13.21 17.55
C PHE A 6 -10.35 -13.14 16.27
N THR A 7 -10.60 -14.29 15.63
CA THR A 7 -11.29 -14.34 14.33
C THR A 7 -12.72 -13.80 14.37
N SER A 8 -13.40 -13.90 15.50
CA SER A 8 -14.75 -13.36 15.66
C SER A 8 -14.81 -11.83 15.70
N GLN A 9 -13.66 -11.15 15.85
CA GLN A 9 -13.56 -9.69 15.90
C GLN A 9 -13.34 -9.07 14.52
N LEU A 10 -13.01 -9.87 13.52
CA LEU A 10 -12.77 -9.41 12.16
C LEU A 10 -13.98 -9.70 11.29
N LYS A 11 -14.52 -8.67 10.65
CA LYS A 11 -15.56 -8.83 9.64
C LYS A 11 -14.93 -9.27 8.33
N PRO A 12 -15.43 -10.35 7.67
CA PRO A 12 -14.94 -10.75 6.37
C PRO A 12 -15.02 -9.60 5.35
N GLY A 13 -13.93 -9.40 4.61
CA GLY A 13 -13.86 -8.37 3.58
C GLY A 13 -13.51 -6.96 4.06
N TYR A 14 -13.40 -6.73 5.37
CA TYR A 14 -13.02 -5.43 5.91
C TYR A 14 -11.57 -5.37 6.36
N GLY A 15 -11.13 -6.30 7.23
CA GLY A 15 -9.74 -6.31 7.73
C GLY A 15 -8.72 -6.79 6.70
N VAL A 16 -9.14 -7.63 5.75
CA VAL A 16 -8.33 -8.14 4.66
C VAL A 16 -9.07 -7.92 3.36
N LYS A 17 -8.42 -7.23 2.42
CA LYS A 17 -9.01 -6.97 1.12
C LYS A 17 -8.00 -7.25 0.02
N LEU A 18 -8.30 -8.22 -0.83
CA LEU A 18 -7.45 -8.60 -1.93
C LEU A 18 -7.81 -7.81 -3.18
N ASP A 19 -6.79 -7.51 -3.99
CA ASP A 19 -6.96 -6.95 -5.32
C ASP A 19 -7.71 -5.60 -5.30
N ILE A 20 -7.25 -4.68 -4.46
CA ILE A 20 -7.81 -3.32 -4.43
C ILE A 20 -7.31 -2.47 -5.60
N TRP A 21 -6.28 -2.94 -6.31
CA TRP A 21 -5.73 -2.31 -7.48
C TRP A 21 -4.88 -3.29 -8.28
N GLN A 22 -4.97 -3.20 -9.61
CA GLN A 22 -4.08 -3.90 -10.53
C GLN A 22 -3.53 -2.93 -11.55
N GLY A 23 -2.28 -3.12 -11.93
CA GLY A 23 -1.65 -2.29 -12.94
C GLY A 23 -0.49 -2.95 -13.65
N ARG A 24 -0.07 -2.27 -14.71
CA ARG A 24 1.06 -2.68 -15.52
C ARG A 24 1.92 -1.47 -15.86
N TYR A 25 3.20 -1.73 -15.96
CA TYR A 25 4.19 -0.77 -16.39
C TYR A 25 4.85 -1.27 -17.67
N TYR A 26 4.81 -0.45 -18.71
CA TYR A 26 5.41 -0.77 -20.00
C TYR A 26 6.66 0.06 -20.32
N GLY A 27 6.88 1.15 -19.62
CA GLY A 27 7.99 2.06 -19.80
C GLY A 27 7.59 3.50 -19.45
N GLY A 28 8.56 4.42 -19.44
CA GLY A 28 8.38 5.81 -19.06
C GLY A 28 8.75 6.06 -17.60
N ASP A 29 7.97 6.87 -16.92
CA ASP A 29 8.20 7.20 -15.52
C ASP A 29 8.03 5.97 -14.62
N ASN A 30 8.96 5.78 -13.68
CA ASN A 30 9.11 4.54 -12.93
C ASN A 30 8.50 4.59 -11.53
N TRP A 31 8.04 5.75 -11.07
CA TRP A 31 7.53 5.95 -9.73
C TRP A 31 6.01 5.91 -9.76
N PHE A 32 5.42 5.08 -8.91
CA PHE A 32 3.97 4.94 -8.80
C PHE A 32 3.50 5.43 -7.44
N HIS A 33 2.62 6.43 -7.46
CA HIS A 33 1.97 6.95 -6.26
C HIS A 33 0.55 6.43 -6.21
N HIS A 34 0.24 5.69 -5.16
CA HIS A 34 -1.10 5.16 -4.92
C HIS A 34 -1.75 5.92 -3.76
N LYS A 35 -2.76 6.70 -4.08
CA LYS A 35 -3.53 7.45 -3.07
C LYS A 35 -4.65 6.57 -2.53
N THR A 36 -4.75 6.52 -1.22
CA THR A 36 -5.79 5.73 -0.54
C THR A 36 -6.93 6.62 -0.03
N ASN A 37 -8.00 5.98 0.43
CA ASN A 37 -9.10 6.64 1.11
C ASN A 37 -8.92 6.74 2.64
N MET A 38 -7.74 6.42 3.16
CA MET A 38 -7.49 6.48 4.61
C MET A 38 -7.11 7.90 5.02
N PRO A 39 -7.98 8.62 5.75
CA PRO A 39 -7.67 9.98 6.16
C PRO A 39 -6.72 10.04 7.34
N VAL A 40 -5.88 11.05 7.37
CA VAL A 40 -5.11 11.41 8.55
C VAL A 40 -6.08 11.70 9.71
N GLY A 41 -5.73 11.30 10.93
CA GLY A 41 -6.61 11.47 12.09
C GLY A 41 -7.65 10.37 12.30
N SER A 42 -7.71 9.36 11.41
CA SER A 42 -8.66 8.27 11.56
C SER A 42 -8.24 7.18 12.57
N TRP A 43 -7.04 7.27 13.12
CA TRP A 43 -6.48 6.31 14.09
C TRP A 43 -6.40 4.88 13.57
N ASN A 44 -6.22 4.72 12.27
CA ASN A 44 -6.10 3.43 11.63
C ASN A 44 -4.65 3.04 11.43
N MET A 45 -4.42 1.73 11.44
CA MET A 45 -3.18 1.11 10.99
C MET A 45 -3.44 0.29 9.74
N ALA A 46 -2.49 0.27 8.83
CA ALA A 46 -2.61 -0.53 7.63
C ALA A 46 -1.26 -1.08 7.19
N MET A 47 -1.33 -2.22 6.52
CA MET A 47 -0.28 -2.73 5.67
C MET A 47 -0.87 -2.94 4.28
N VAL A 48 -0.14 -2.56 3.25
CA VAL A 48 -0.46 -2.92 1.87
C VAL A 48 0.71 -3.70 1.29
N GLU A 49 0.43 -4.61 0.38
CA GLU A 49 1.46 -5.34 -0.34
C GLU A 49 1.22 -5.29 -1.84
N ALA A 50 2.30 -5.23 -2.61
CA ALA A 50 2.29 -5.44 -4.04
C ALA A 50 2.82 -6.83 -4.34
N VAL A 51 2.10 -7.57 -5.16
CA VAL A 51 2.46 -8.93 -5.59
C VAL A 51 2.36 -9.00 -7.11
N GLY A 52 3.41 -9.49 -7.75
CA GLY A 52 3.43 -9.55 -9.20
C GLY A 52 4.73 -10.06 -9.79
N TYR A 53 5.02 -9.61 -11.01
CA TYR A 53 6.17 -10.05 -11.75
C TYR A 53 6.72 -8.94 -12.64
N SER A 54 8.03 -8.80 -12.66
CA SER A 54 8.76 -7.92 -13.56
C SER A 54 9.49 -8.76 -14.62
N TYR A 55 9.00 -8.69 -15.84
CA TYR A 55 9.62 -9.41 -16.96
C TYR A 55 11.04 -8.89 -17.25
N GLY A 56 11.21 -7.59 -17.35
CA GLY A 56 12.50 -7.00 -17.68
C GLY A 56 13.57 -7.23 -16.63
N ALA A 57 13.20 -7.31 -15.36
CA ALA A 57 14.10 -7.64 -14.26
C ALA A 57 14.23 -9.15 -14.03
N ASN A 58 13.34 -9.95 -14.61
CA ASN A 58 13.21 -11.39 -14.37
C ASN A 58 13.07 -11.70 -12.86
N GLN A 59 12.22 -10.97 -12.18
CA GLN A 59 12.03 -11.09 -10.75
C GLN A 59 10.57 -10.98 -10.37
N ALA A 60 10.19 -11.75 -9.35
CA ALA A 60 8.91 -11.58 -8.70
C ALA A 60 8.85 -10.23 -7.96
N ILE A 61 7.63 -9.75 -7.76
CA ILE A 61 7.34 -8.62 -6.91
C ILE A 61 6.71 -9.14 -5.64
N ARG A 62 7.29 -8.77 -4.50
CA ARG A 62 6.65 -8.87 -3.20
C ARG A 62 7.24 -7.82 -2.29
N CYS A 63 6.54 -6.73 -2.14
CA CYS A 63 6.94 -5.65 -1.26
C CYS A 63 5.73 -5.15 -0.47
N SER A 64 5.99 -4.53 0.67
CA SER A 64 4.95 -4.07 1.57
C SER A 64 5.26 -2.68 2.11
N TRP A 65 4.20 -1.94 2.38
CA TRP A 65 4.23 -0.66 3.09
C TRP A 65 3.35 -0.80 4.31
N CYS A 66 3.74 -0.15 5.40
CA CYS A 66 2.90 -0.07 6.58
C CYS A 66 2.94 1.34 7.18
N TRP A 67 1.87 1.69 7.88
CA TRP A 67 1.75 3.00 8.51
C TRP A 67 0.70 3.00 9.59
N HIS A 68 0.77 4.02 10.43
CA HIS A 68 -0.26 4.37 11.40
C HIS A 68 -0.61 5.84 11.22
N VAL A 69 -1.88 6.15 11.12
CA VAL A 69 -2.37 7.53 11.10
C VAL A 69 -2.99 7.87 12.45
N SER A 70 -2.65 9.03 12.96
CA SER A 70 -3.22 9.55 14.19
C SER A 70 -3.42 11.05 14.07
N TYR A 71 -3.56 11.73 15.17
CA TYR A 71 -3.88 13.14 15.21
C TYR A 71 -2.84 13.97 14.43
N GLY A 72 -3.23 14.45 13.26
CA GLY A 72 -2.42 15.38 12.47
C GLY A 72 -1.24 14.78 11.71
N GLY A 73 -1.09 13.46 11.63
CA GLY A 73 0.06 12.92 10.91
C GLY A 73 0.05 11.43 10.64
N ILE A 74 1.10 11.01 9.96
CA ILE A 74 1.43 9.62 9.70
C ILE A 74 2.69 9.26 10.49
N TYR A 75 2.70 8.10 11.10
CA TYR A 75 3.75 7.68 12.02
C TYR A 75 4.14 6.24 11.80
N ASN A 76 5.35 5.89 12.21
CA ASN A 76 5.88 4.54 12.17
C ASN A 76 5.70 3.90 10.80
N THR A 77 6.02 4.67 9.76
CA THR A 77 5.99 4.17 8.40
C THR A 77 7.13 3.20 8.19
N GLY A 78 6.86 2.14 7.48
CA GLY A 78 7.84 1.13 7.15
C GLY A 78 7.59 0.56 5.78
N GLY A 79 8.56 -0.23 5.33
CA GLY A 79 8.43 -0.94 4.08
C GLY A 79 9.50 -2.01 3.95
N GLN A 80 9.18 -3.04 3.18
CA GLN A 80 10.06 -4.16 2.95
C GLN A 80 9.92 -4.67 1.52
N ASN A 81 11.06 -5.02 0.93
CA ASN A 81 11.10 -5.72 -0.34
C ASN A 81 11.56 -7.16 -0.08
N ALA A 82 10.69 -8.13 -0.28
CA ALA A 82 11.08 -9.53 -0.26
C ALA A 82 11.72 -9.92 -1.59
N TYR A 83 11.22 -9.33 -2.69
CA TYR A 83 11.76 -9.51 -4.05
C TYR A 83 11.87 -8.14 -4.74
N GLU A 84 12.83 -8.00 -5.64
CA GLU A 84 13.25 -6.70 -6.17
C GLU A 84 12.58 -6.28 -7.49
N GLY A 85 11.54 -6.97 -7.93
CA GLY A 85 10.78 -6.56 -9.13
C GLY A 85 10.07 -5.21 -8.98
N MET A 86 9.82 -4.79 -7.76
CA MET A 86 9.38 -3.46 -7.36
C MET A 86 10.00 -3.14 -6.01
N GLN A 87 10.26 -1.86 -5.75
CA GLN A 87 10.87 -1.39 -4.50
C GLN A 87 9.98 -0.40 -3.78
N VAL A 88 9.93 -0.52 -2.47
CA VAL A 88 9.28 0.47 -1.61
C VAL A 88 10.06 1.76 -1.64
N SER A 89 9.37 2.87 -1.86
CA SER A 89 9.98 4.20 -1.77
C SER A 89 9.58 4.95 -0.50
N GLY A 90 8.30 4.94 -0.14
CA GLY A 90 7.85 5.61 1.08
C GLY A 90 6.35 5.84 1.11
N THR A 91 5.93 6.60 2.11
CA THR A 91 4.55 6.99 2.34
C THR A 91 4.49 8.45 2.75
N TYR A 92 3.43 9.14 2.34
CA TYR A 92 3.19 10.54 2.73
C TYR A 92 1.69 10.81 2.83
N ILE A 93 1.33 11.98 3.34
CA ILE A 93 -0.05 12.46 3.37
C ILE A 93 -0.26 13.42 2.20
N SER A 94 -1.31 13.18 1.40
CA SER A 94 -1.69 14.06 0.30
C SER A 94 -2.13 15.44 0.80
N SER A 95 -2.18 16.41 -0.10
CA SER A 95 -2.59 17.79 0.25
C SER A 95 -4.02 17.87 0.81
N ASP A 96 -4.88 16.92 0.44
CA ASP A 96 -6.25 16.81 0.96
C ASP A 96 -6.39 15.82 2.13
N GLY A 97 -5.27 15.31 2.68
CA GLY A 97 -5.25 14.61 3.96
C GLY A 97 -5.39 13.10 3.92
N TYR A 98 -4.99 12.44 2.83
CA TYR A 98 -5.07 10.99 2.70
C TYR A 98 -3.69 10.34 2.57
N VAL A 99 -3.56 9.10 3.03
CA VAL A 99 -2.32 8.35 2.91
C VAL A 99 -2.05 7.99 1.46
N VAL A 100 -0.82 8.24 1.03
CA VAL A 100 -0.28 7.84 -0.29
C VAL A 100 0.94 6.98 -0.06
N PHE A 101 1.06 5.87 -0.76
CA PHE A 101 2.27 5.05 -0.74
C PHE A 101 2.91 4.99 -2.13
N VAL A 102 4.23 4.90 -2.15
CA VAL A 102 5.03 5.06 -3.37
C VAL A 102 5.90 3.86 -3.60
N GLY A 103 5.83 3.31 -4.80
CA GLY A 103 6.69 2.22 -5.27
C GLY A 103 7.49 2.63 -6.50
N TYR A 104 8.62 1.96 -6.69
CA TYR A 104 9.50 2.13 -7.83
C TYR A 104 9.62 0.83 -8.61
N THR A 105 9.44 0.90 -9.93
CA THR A 105 9.61 -0.24 -10.84
C THR A 105 10.92 -0.08 -11.63
N PRO A 106 11.96 -0.90 -11.35
CA PRO A 106 13.27 -0.70 -11.97
C PRO A 106 13.33 -1.11 -13.44
N SER A 107 12.38 -1.89 -13.94
CA SER A 107 12.43 -2.42 -15.29
C SER A 107 11.06 -2.43 -15.96
N TYR A 108 11.05 -2.59 -17.27
CA TYR A 108 9.83 -2.57 -18.08
C TYR A 108 9.03 -3.88 -18.00
N TYR A 109 7.79 -3.83 -18.48
CA TYR A 109 6.88 -4.97 -18.58
C TYR A 109 6.64 -5.62 -17.21
N THR A 110 6.15 -4.80 -16.32
CA THR A 110 5.92 -5.17 -14.92
C THR A 110 4.42 -5.12 -14.62
N GLY A 111 3.91 -6.15 -13.97
CA GLY A 111 2.51 -6.20 -13.53
C GLY A 111 2.42 -6.54 -12.06
N TRP A 112 1.48 -5.93 -11.35
CA TRP A 112 1.27 -6.19 -9.92
C TRP A 112 -0.17 -5.95 -9.49
N THR A 113 -0.52 -6.59 -8.40
CA THR A 113 -1.77 -6.43 -7.66
C THR A 113 -1.46 -5.86 -6.29
N ILE A 114 -2.31 -4.99 -5.77
CA ILE A 114 -2.23 -4.46 -4.41
C ILE A 114 -3.28 -5.15 -3.54
N ASN A 115 -2.84 -5.69 -2.41
CA ASN A 115 -3.69 -6.22 -1.34
C ASN A 115 -3.54 -5.34 -0.09
N ALA A 116 -4.60 -5.24 0.70
CA ALA A 116 -4.64 -4.37 1.88
C ALA A 116 -5.06 -5.15 3.13
N TYR A 117 -4.44 -4.77 4.24
CA TYR A 117 -4.70 -5.31 5.57
C TYR A 117 -4.84 -4.14 6.53
N THR A 118 -6.02 -3.97 7.12
CA THR A 118 -6.27 -2.88 8.08
C THR A 118 -6.46 -3.46 9.47
N LEU A 119 -5.77 -2.86 10.43
CA LEU A 119 -5.64 -3.36 11.79
C LEU A 119 -6.13 -2.30 12.79
N ASN A 120 -7.41 -2.00 12.74
CA ASN A 120 -8.02 -1.04 13.63
C ASN A 120 -8.60 -1.76 14.85
N PRO A 121 -8.20 -1.43 16.09
CA PRO A 121 -8.73 -2.07 17.29
C PRO A 121 -10.21 -1.80 17.54
N THR A 122 -10.78 -0.73 16.98
CA THR A 122 -12.19 -0.36 17.17
C THR A 122 -13.10 -0.80 16.02
N GLY A 123 -12.54 -1.38 14.97
CA GLY A 123 -13.27 -1.83 13.78
C GLY A 123 -12.34 -1.89 12.58
N ASN A 124 -12.83 -2.45 11.50
CA ASN A 124 -12.05 -2.61 10.28
C ASN A 124 -12.33 -1.46 9.32
N PHE A 125 -11.28 -0.92 8.74
CA PHE A 125 -11.37 0.12 7.73
C PHE A 125 -11.37 -0.51 6.33
N ASP A 126 -12.30 -0.10 5.48
CA ASP A 126 -12.38 -0.55 4.09
C ASP A 126 -11.40 0.26 3.22
N LEU A 127 -10.14 -0.15 3.20
CA LEU A 127 -9.09 0.54 2.46
C LEU A 127 -9.27 0.36 0.96
N GLN A 128 -9.24 1.47 0.24
CA GLN A 128 -9.31 1.51 -1.22
C GLN A 128 -8.27 2.44 -1.78
N ILE A 129 -7.84 2.17 -3.03
CA ILE A 129 -7.03 3.10 -3.80
C ILE A 129 -7.99 3.97 -4.63
N THR A 130 -7.93 5.27 -4.41
CA THR A 130 -8.82 6.24 -5.06
C THR A 130 -8.21 6.90 -6.28
N ALA A 131 -6.88 6.94 -6.35
CA ALA A 131 -6.14 7.48 -7.48
C ALA A 131 -4.74 6.90 -7.56
N SER A 132 -4.20 6.81 -8.76
CA SER A 132 -2.82 6.37 -8.98
C SER A 132 -2.20 7.16 -10.12
N VAL A 133 -0.91 7.45 -10.02
CA VAL A 133 -0.18 8.19 -11.04
C VAL A 133 1.24 7.65 -11.17
N GLN A 134 1.78 7.70 -12.38
CA GLN A 134 3.20 7.50 -12.66
C GLN A 134 3.91 8.85 -12.66
N THR A 135 5.06 8.93 -12.01
CA THR A 135 5.88 10.13 -11.97
C THR A 135 7.35 9.83 -12.22
N SER A 136 8.14 10.87 -12.47
CA SER A 136 9.58 10.76 -12.68
C SER A 136 10.39 10.72 -11.39
N ASN A 137 9.77 10.90 -10.23
CA ASN A 137 10.46 10.91 -8.93
C ASN A 137 9.53 10.51 -7.79
N SER A 138 10.13 10.32 -6.60
CA SER A 138 9.42 9.92 -5.38
C SER A 138 8.81 11.09 -4.59
N GLY A 139 8.98 12.31 -5.02
CA GLY A 139 8.44 13.48 -4.33
C GLY A 139 6.91 13.50 -4.29
N ASN A 140 6.34 14.14 -3.31
CA ASN A 140 4.88 14.21 -3.13
C ASN A 140 4.21 14.75 -4.39
N TYR A 141 3.27 13.98 -4.93
CA TYR A 141 2.51 14.35 -6.13
C TYR A 141 1.09 14.83 -5.78
N TYR A 142 0.38 14.09 -4.93
CA TYR A 142 -0.98 14.42 -4.51
C TYR A 142 -1.06 15.47 -3.40
#